data_24bc713d813e8b7ef83b89b7001dd163
#
_entry.id   24bc713d813e8b7ef83b89b7001dd163
#
_cell.length_a   1.000
_cell.length_b   1.000
_cell.length_c   1.000
_cell.angle_alpha   90.00
_cell.angle_beta   90.00
_cell.angle_gamma   90.00
#
_symmetry.space_group_name_H-M   'P 1'
#
loop_
_entity.id
_entity.type
_entity.pdbx_description
1 polymer ?
#
loop_
_entity_poly.entity_id
_entity_poly.type
_entity_poly.pdbx_seq_one_letter_code
_entity_poly.pdbx_strand_id
1 'polypeptide(L)'
;PFTLSADWNIQWYRKGGGYKTWHNERNGPGMISQRILVWMTYLNDVPDGGTEFKYQDIIAPAKKGLTLIWPTDWTHTHRSQRTRKHEKYIATGWFHYRWTNEIIAQDFFS
;
A
#
# COMPACT_ATOMS: atom_id res chain seq x y z
N PRO A 1 2.52 -14.24 -12.79
CA PRO A 1 1.33 -14.39 -11.95
C PRO A 1 1.54 -13.85 -10.53
N PHE A 2 0.49 -13.30 -9.98
CA PHE A 2 0.49 -12.73 -8.65
C PHE A 2 -0.82 -13.08 -7.94
N THR A 3 -0.82 -12.93 -6.62
CA THR A 3 -1.99 -13.20 -5.80
C THR A 3 -2.12 -12.16 -4.69
N LEU A 4 -3.34 -12.01 -4.19
CA LEU A 4 -3.60 -11.19 -3.02
C LEU A 4 -2.94 -11.82 -1.80
N SER A 5 -2.14 -11.06 -1.08
CA SER A 5 -1.57 -11.51 0.18
C SER A 5 -2.66 -11.72 1.22
N ALA A 6 -2.53 -12.78 2.02
CA ALA A 6 -3.42 -13.01 3.15
C ALA A 6 -3.27 -11.96 4.24
N ASP A 7 -2.09 -11.37 4.34
CA ASP A 7 -1.80 -10.33 5.31
C ASP A 7 -2.38 -8.99 4.86
N TRP A 8 -3.28 -8.47 5.64
CA TRP A 8 -3.82 -7.13 5.49
C TRP A 8 -4.19 -6.60 6.86
N ASN A 9 -4.31 -5.28 6.99
CA ASN A 9 -4.63 -4.68 8.27
C ASN A 9 -5.45 -3.40 8.11
N ILE A 10 -6.09 -3.02 9.20
CA ILE A 10 -6.72 -1.72 9.36
C ILE A 10 -5.82 -0.91 10.27
N GLN A 11 -5.47 0.29 9.82
CA GLN A 11 -4.62 1.21 10.56
C GLN A 11 -5.44 2.42 10.97
N TRP A 12 -5.28 2.78 12.23
CA TRP A 12 -5.86 3.98 12.80
C TRP A 12 -4.75 4.96 13.13
N TYR A 13 -4.87 6.16 12.63
CA TYR A 13 -3.96 7.25 12.92
C TYR A 13 -4.67 8.33 13.69
N ARG A 14 -4.14 8.68 14.85
CA ARG A 14 -4.60 9.80 15.65
C ARG A 14 -4.31 11.11 14.92
N LYS A 15 -4.94 12.20 15.37
CA LYS A 15 -4.62 13.55 14.91
C LYS A 15 -3.12 13.79 15.03
N GLY A 16 -2.49 14.24 13.96
CA GLY A 16 -1.04 14.41 13.87
C GLY A 16 -0.25 13.14 13.58
N GLY A 17 -0.91 11.98 13.53
CA GLY A 17 -0.30 10.71 13.16
C GLY A 17 -0.18 10.52 11.65
N GLY A 18 0.37 9.39 11.27
CA GLY A 18 0.57 9.00 9.89
C GLY A 18 2.00 8.55 9.65
N TYR A 19 2.21 7.81 8.58
CA TYR A 19 3.55 7.38 8.19
C TYR A 19 4.19 8.48 7.32
N LYS A 20 4.91 9.36 7.96
CA LYS A 20 5.41 10.62 7.38
C LYS A 20 6.75 10.51 6.66
N THR A 21 7.43 9.39 6.78
CA THR A 21 8.72 9.16 6.13
C THR A 21 8.50 8.65 4.72
N TRP A 22 9.25 9.20 3.77
CA TRP A 22 9.28 8.67 2.41
C TRP A 22 9.75 7.22 2.43
N HIS A 23 8.96 6.34 1.84
CA HIS A 23 9.26 4.91 1.82
C HIS A 23 8.66 4.22 0.60
N ASN A 24 9.13 2.99 0.35
CA ASN A 24 8.50 2.05 -0.55
C ASN A 24 8.20 0.76 0.20
N GLU A 25 7.52 -0.18 -0.45
CA GLU A 25 6.98 -1.36 0.23
C GLU A 25 7.78 -2.65 -0.03
N ARG A 26 8.89 -2.57 -0.76
CA ARG A 26 9.69 -3.74 -1.13
C ARG A 26 11.18 -3.54 -0.89
N ASN A 27 11.55 -3.05 0.26
CA ASN A 27 12.94 -2.76 0.59
C ASN A 27 13.51 -3.67 1.70
N GLY A 28 12.97 -4.85 1.84
CA GLY A 28 13.40 -5.79 2.87
C GLY A 28 13.47 -7.23 2.36
N PRO A 29 14.00 -8.16 3.18
CA PRO A 29 14.14 -9.56 2.83
C PRO A 29 12.83 -10.34 2.99
N GLY A 30 12.86 -11.61 2.55
CA GLY A 30 11.77 -12.55 2.73
C GLY A 30 10.52 -12.18 1.96
N MET A 31 9.35 -12.28 2.60
CA MET A 31 8.06 -11.99 1.97
C MET A 31 7.94 -10.54 1.49
N ILE A 32 8.63 -9.61 2.12
CA ILE A 32 8.62 -8.20 1.72
C ILE A 32 9.18 -8.03 0.31
N SER A 33 10.22 -8.79 -0.03
CA SER A 33 10.84 -8.73 -1.36
C SER A 33 9.91 -9.24 -2.47
N GLN A 34 8.86 -9.94 -2.13
CA GLN A 34 7.92 -10.54 -3.08
C GLN A 34 6.67 -9.71 -3.32
N ARG A 35 6.49 -8.63 -2.58
CA ARG A 35 5.39 -7.68 -2.78
C ARG A 35 5.56 -6.98 -4.13
N ILE A 36 4.52 -6.97 -4.95
CA ILE A 36 4.55 -6.28 -6.25
C ILE A 36 3.61 -5.09 -6.31
N LEU A 37 2.47 -5.16 -5.65
CA LEU A 37 1.49 -4.08 -5.60
C LEU A 37 1.03 -3.86 -4.17
N VAL A 38 0.79 -2.59 -3.85
CA VAL A 38 0.10 -2.18 -2.63
C VAL A 38 -1.33 -1.85 -3.01
N TRP A 39 -2.28 -2.23 -2.17
CA TRP A 39 -3.62 -1.65 -2.20
C TRP A 39 -3.91 -0.95 -0.87
N MET A 40 -4.65 0.14 -0.94
CA MET A 40 -5.05 0.89 0.23
C MET A 40 -6.40 1.54 -0.01
N THR A 41 -7.30 1.37 0.96
CA THR A 41 -8.63 1.99 0.92
C THR A 41 -8.78 2.93 2.09
N TYR A 42 -9.17 4.17 1.81
CA TYR A 42 -9.53 5.11 2.87
C TYR A 42 -10.88 4.74 3.45
N LEU A 43 -10.98 4.68 4.77
CA LEU A 43 -12.21 4.30 5.46
C LEU A 43 -12.99 5.52 5.97
N ASN A 44 -12.40 6.70 5.90
CA ASN A 44 -13.08 7.96 6.21
C ASN A 44 -12.54 9.10 5.35
N ASP A 45 -13.27 10.20 5.32
CA ASP A 45 -12.85 11.41 4.62
C ASP A 45 -11.88 12.20 5.50
N VAL A 46 -10.69 12.50 4.97
CA VAL A 46 -9.68 13.29 5.68
C VAL A 46 -9.13 14.35 4.72
N PRO A 47 -9.66 15.57 4.73
CA PRO A 47 -9.31 16.58 3.72
C PRO A 47 -7.82 16.88 3.59
N ASP A 48 -7.07 16.74 4.67
CA ASP A 48 -5.64 17.03 4.73
C ASP A 48 -4.78 15.78 4.99
N GLY A 49 -5.34 14.59 4.74
CA GLY A 49 -4.71 13.32 5.13
C GLY A 49 -4.43 12.35 3.98
N GLY A 50 -4.20 12.85 2.79
CA GLY A 50 -3.96 12.03 1.61
C GLY A 50 -2.60 11.36 1.59
N THR A 51 -2.28 10.72 0.46
CA THR A 51 -1.01 10.05 0.22
C THR A 51 -0.22 10.80 -0.84
N GLU A 52 1.00 11.19 -0.51
CA GLU A 52 1.92 11.85 -1.44
C GLU A 52 2.81 10.86 -2.13
N PHE A 53 2.89 10.95 -3.45
CA PHE A 53 3.83 10.18 -4.27
C PHE A 53 4.94 11.11 -4.77
N LYS A 54 6.16 10.82 -4.35
CA LYS A 54 7.31 11.71 -4.50
C LYS A 54 7.65 12.01 -5.96
N TYR A 55 7.80 10.96 -6.76
CA TYR A 55 8.29 11.11 -8.14
C TYR A 55 7.18 11.44 -9.13
N GLN A 56 5.95 11.10 -8.84
CA GLN A 56 4.81 11.45 -9.65
C GLN A 56 4.30 12.86 -9.37
N ASP A 57 4.72 13.44 -8.25
CA ASP A 57 4.26 14.76 -7.79
C ASP A 57 2.73 14.83 -7.68
N ILE A 58 2.17 13.81 -7.08
CA ILE A 58 0.72 13.65 -6.93
C ILE A 58 0.39 13.46 -5.44
N ILE A 59 -0.70 14.07 -5.02
CA ILE A 59 -1.32 13.79 -3.73
C ILE A 59 -2.69 13.17 -3.99
N ALA A 60 -2.84 11.90 -3.63
CA ALA A 60 -4.13 11.24 -3.69
C ALA A 60 -4.98 11.64 -2.50
N PRO A 61 -6.22 12.12 -2.72
CA PRO A 61 -7.06 12.59 -1.61
C PRO A 61 -7.58 11.43 -0.77
N ALA A 62 -7.64 11.64 0.53
CA ALA A 62 -8.23 10.66 1.46
C ALA A 62 -9.75 10.79 1.45
N LYS A 63 -10.39 10.10 0.54
CA LYS A 63 -11.85 10.03 0.42
C LYS A 63 -12.35 8.64 0.80
N LYS A 64 -13.34 8.57 1.64
CA LYS A 64 -13.95 7.31 2.07
C LYS A 64 -14.34 6.46 0.86
N GLY A 65 -13.87 5.22 0.85
CA GLY A 65 -14.12 4.26 -0.22
C GLY A 65 -13.17 4.34 -1.40
N LEU A 66 -12.33 5.37 -1.49
CA LEU A 66 -11.32 5.44 -2.54
C LEU A 66 -10.23 4.39 -2.29
N THR A 67 -10.00 3.56 -3.28
CA THR A 67 -8.93 2.56 -3.24
C THR A 67 -7.84 2.94 -4.21
N LEU A 68 -6.61 2.95 -3.71
CA LEU A 68 -5.41 3.16 -4.50
C LEU A 68 -4.69 1.82 -4.66
N ILE A 69 -4.11 1.62 -5.83
CA ILE A 69 -3.23 0.48 -6.10
C ILE A 69 -1.99 1.03 -6.79
N TRP A 70 -0.80 0.68 -6.28
CA TRP A 70 0.46 1.14 -6.86
C TRP A 70 1.56 0.10 -6.70
N PRO A 71 2.60 0.17 -7.56
CA PRO A 71 3.77 -0.70 -7.43
C PRO A 71 4.52 -0.50 -6.11
N THR A 72 5.06 -1.58 -5.58
CA THR A 72 5.79 -1.57 -4.31
C THR A 72 7.20 -1.02 -4.42
N ASP A 73 7.68 -0.75 -5.62
CA ASP A 73 9.07 -0.37 -5.90
C ASP A 73 9.37 1.09 -5.52
N TRP A 74 10.67 1.43 -5.52
CA TRP A 74 11.17 2.78 -5.26
C TRP A 74 10.60 3.84 -6.20
N THR A 75 10.15 3.44 -7.39
CA THR A 75 9.49 4.34 -8.35
C THR A 75 8.23 5.00 -7.78
N HIS A 76 7.61 4.37 -6.79
CA HIS A 76 6.41 4.86 -6.12
C HIS A 76 6.66 5.11 -4.64
N THR A 77 7.79 5.74 -4.36
CA THR A 77 8.09 6.24 -3.01
C THR A 77 7.01 7.22 -2.58
N HIS A 78 6.47 7.01 -1.40
CA HIS A 78 5.29 7.74 -0.92
C HIS A 78 5.35 7.97 0.59
N ARG A 79 4.48 8.84 1.04
CA ARG A 79 4.26 9.08 2.47
C ARG A 79 2.84 9.56 2.72
N SER A 80 2.40 9.45 3.96
CA SER A 80 1.13 10.01 4.41
C SER A 80 1.27 11.51 4.64
N GLN A 81 0.29 12.28 4.20
CA GLN A 81 0.16 13.66 4.66
C GLN A 81 -0.16 13.67 6.15
N ARG A 82 0.39 14.63 6.87
CA ARG A 82 0.13 14.80 8.28
C ARG A 82 -1.13 15.63 8.49
N THR A 83 -2.19 14.98 8.95
CA THR A 83 -3.38 15.71 9.39
C THR A 83 -3.31 15.98 10.88
N ARG A 84 -3.53 17.24 11.28
CA ARG A 84 -3.57 17.65 12.70
C ARG A 84 -4.99 17.80 13.23
N LYS A 85 -5.97 17.75 12.33
CA LYS A 85 -7.38 18.04 12.66
C LYS A 85 -8.27 16.82 12.72
N HIS A 86 -7.84 15.73 12.09
CA HIS A 86 -8.68 14.56 11.87
C HIS A 86 -7.96 13.27 12.22
N GLU A 87 -8.72 12.29 12.65
CA GLU A 87 -8.27 10.91 12.71
C GLU A 87 -8.39 10.31 11.31
N LYS A 88 -7.53 9.34 10.99
CA LYS A 88 -7.53 8.66 9.71
C LYS A 88 -7.57 7.15 9.91
N TYR A 89 -8.43 6.51 9.15
CA TYR A 89 -8.57 5.06 9.12
C TYR A 89 -8.33 4.58 7.70
N ILE A 90 -7.47 3.58 7.55
CA ILE A 90 -7.22 2.93 6.27
C ILE A 90 -7.25 1.42 6.43
N ALA A 91 -7.64 0.73 5.35
CA ALA A 91 -7.35 -0.69 5.18
C ALA A 91 -6.25 -0.80 4.13
N THR A 92 -5.26 -1.64 4.35
CA THR A 92 -4.15 -1.79 3.44
C THR A 92 -3.63 -3.21 3.39
N GLY A 93 -3.08 -3.58 2.26
CA GLY A 93 -2.50 -4.88 2.04
C GLY A 93 -1.67 -4.90 0.76
N TRP A 94 -1.33 -6.08 0.32
CA TRP A 94 -0.41 -6.26 -0.79
C TRP A 94 -0.84 -7.38 -1.71
N PHE A 95 -0.37 -7.32 -2.96
CA PHE A 95 -0.28 -8.44 -3.86
C PHE A 95 1.19 -8.84 -3.93
N HIS A 96 1.46 -10.13 -4.00
CA HIS A 96 2.82 -10.65 -4.10
C HIS A 96 2.93 -11.64 -5.26
N TYR A 97 4.16 -11.91 -5.67
CA TYR A 97 4.42 -12.93 -6.65
C TYR A 97 3.91 -14.27 -6.13
N ARG A 98 3.22 -14.93 -7.01
CA ARG A 98 2.75 -16.26 -6.77
C ARG A 98 3.84 -17.22 -7.24
N TRP A 99 4.65 -17.68 -6.32
CA TRP A 99 5.62 -18.68 -6.68
C TRP A 99 5.73 -19.73 -5.61
N THR A 100 4.98 -20.76 -5.88
CA THR A 100 4.88 -21.95 -5.09
C THR A 100 5.15 -23.11 -6.03
N ASN A 101 5.34 -24.27 -5.48
CA ASN A 101 5.43 -25.50 -6.28
C ASN A 101 4.22 -25.69 -7.20
N GLU A 102 3.08 -25.12 -6.85
CA GLU A 102 1.87 -25.15 -7.66
C GLU A 102 2.02 -24.42 -9.00
N ILE A 103 2.67 -23.25 -9.02
CA ILE A 103 2.91 -22.53 -10.27
C ILE A 103 3.90 -23.28 -11.15
N ILE A 104 4.98 -23.79 -10.55
CA ILE A 104 5.95 -24.60 -11.27
C ILE A 104 5.24 -25.81 -11.90
N ALA A 105 4.37 -26.47 -11.15
CA ALA A 105 3.56 -27.57 -11.66
C ALA A 105 2.61 -27.12 -12.79
N GLN A 106 1.96 -25.97 -12.68
CA GLN A 106 1.10 -25.42 -13.73
C GLN A 106 1.88 -25.13 -15.01
N ASP A 107 3.06 -24.53 -14.91
CA ASP A 107 3.90 -24.23 -16.06
C ASP A 107 4.39 -25.48 -16.77
N PHE A 108 4.61 -26.55 -16.03
CA PHE A 108 5.01 -27.83 -16.61
C PHE A 108 3.87 -28.65 -17.20
N PHE A 109 2.68 -28.54 -16.65
CA PHE A 109 1.55 -29.41 -16.99
C PHE A 109 0.38 -28.71 -17.69
N SER A 110 0.47 -27.41 -17.86
CA SER A 110 -0.51 -26.66 -18.66
C SER A 110 -0.02 -26.51 -20.14
#